data_9e6ddecb25fb194db9ce8e8c73feb1c1
#
_entry.id   9e6ddecb25fb194db9ce8e8c73feb1c1
#
_cell.length_a   1.000
_cell.length_b   1.000
_cell.length_c   1.000
_cell.angle_alpha   90.00
_cell.angle_beta   90.00
_cell.angle_gamma   90.00
#
_symmetry.space_group_name_H-M   'P 1'
#
loop_
_entity.id
_entity.type
_entity.pdbx_description
1 polymer ?
#
loop_
_entity_poly.entity_id
_entity_poly.type
_entity_poly.pdbx_seq_one_letter_code
_entity_poly.pdbx_strand_id
1 'polypeptide(L)'
;LEKEISLNEMSLIGHSRGGGIVLLKAADDKRIGKVITWAGVSDFASRFPGGEILEQWKKDGVAFITNARTNQQMPHYIQLFTKFKENENSLNIENAVKKLTVPYLILHGKKDETVPLQEAEKLKSWNDLAQLKVLDQANHTFGSSQPWTENELPNDLKLIVDFSLNFLS
;
A
#
# COMPACT_ATOMS: atom_id res chain seq x y z
N LEU A 1 -22.43 -4.46 -12.88
CA LEU A 1 -21.38 -5.29 -12.28
C LEU A 1 -21.95 -6.38 -11.36
N GLU A 2 -22.94 -6.07 -10.50
CA GLU A 2 -23.54 -7.06 -9.57
C GLU A 2 -24.25 -8.24 -10.27
N LYS A 3 -24.57 -8.12 -11.57
CA LYS A 3 -25.23 -9.17 -12.36
C LYS A 3 -24.23 -10.13 -13.03
N GLU A 4 -22.94 -9.79 -13.08
CA GLU A 4 -21.93 -10.49 -13.87
C GLU A 4 -20.81 -11.12 -13.03
N ILE A 5 -20.65 -10.69 -11.75
CA ILE A 5 -19.57 -11.13 -10.86
C ILE A 5 -20.17 -11.59 -9.54
N SER A 6 -19.81 -12.79 -9.09
CA SER A 6 -20.12 -13.23 -7.73
C SER A 6 -19.51 -12.27 -6.71
N LEU A 7 -20.32 -11.74 -5.81
CA LEU A 7 -19.88 -10.70 -4.86
C LEU A 7 -18.78 -11.20 -3.91
N ASN A 8 -18.65 -12.49 -3.70
CA ASN A 8 -17.64 -13.09 -2.81
C ASN A 8 -16.32 -13.43 -3.50
N GLU A 9 -16.19 -13.11 -4.79
CA GLU A 9 -15.00 -13.40 -5.62
C GLU A 9 -14.15 -12.17 -5.93
N MET A 10 -14.52 -11.00 -5.40
CA MET A 10 -13.72 -9.79 -5.59
C MET A 10 -12.43 -9.87 -4.80
N SER A 11 -11.33 -9.59 -5.46
CA SER A 11 -10.01 -9.47 -4.83
C SER A 11 -9.48 -8.05 -4.97
N LEU A 12 -8.73 -7.59 -3.98
CA LEU A 12 -8.10 -6.27 -4.00
C LEU A 12 -6.58 -6.41 -4.02
N ILE A 13 -5.94 -5.65 -4.90
CA ILE A 13 -4.48 -5.49 -4.93
C ILE A 13 -4.16 -4.01 -4.70
N GLY A 14 -3.27 -3.70 -3.77
CA GLY A 14 -2.84 -2.35 -3.48
C GLY A 14 -1.32 -2.22 -3.37
N HIS A 15 -0.74 -1.19 -4.02
CA HIS A 15 0.67 -0.87 -3.95
C HIS A 15 0.92 0.31 -3.02
N SER A 16 1.97 0.24 -2.21
CA SER A 16 2.43 1.36 -1.37
C SER A 16 1.31 1.86 -0.44
N ARG A 17 0.97 3.15 -0.46
CA ARG A 17 -0.17 3.73 0.27
C ARG A 17 -1.50 3.06 -0.11
N GLY A 18 -1.66 2.64 -1.37
CA GLY A 18 -2.81 1.87 -1.84
C GLY A 18 -2.95 0.51 -1.12
N GLY A 19 -1.83 -0.08 -0.66
CA GLY A 19 -1.84 -1.28 0.18
C GLY A 19 -2.62 -1.06 1.47
N GLY A 20 -2.36 0.04 2.19
CA GLY A 20 -3.14 0.39 3.39
C GLY A 20 -4.63 0.62 3.09
N ILE A 21 -4.94 1.25 1.95
CA ILE A 21 -6.33 1.53 1.55
C ILE A 21 -7.11 0.23 1.29
N VAL A 22 -6.53 -0.73 0.56
CA VAL A 22 -7.21 -2.01 0.28
C VAL A 22 -7.40 -2.85 1.52
N LEU A 23 -6.49 -2.75 2.52
CA LEU A 23 -6.64 -3.41 3.81
C LEU A 23 -7.82 -2.86 4.61
N LEU A 24 -7.95 -1.52 4.69
CA LEU A 24 -9.11 -0.87 5.33
C LEU A 24 -10.40 -1.31 4.64
N LYS A 25 -10.43 -1.28 3.30
CA LYS A 25 -11.63 -1.67 2.54
C LYS A 25 -11.99 -3.13 2.74
N ALA A 26 -11.03 -4.03 2.72
CA ALA A 26 -11.28 -5.46 2.88
C ALA A 26 -11.75 -5.83 4.30
N ALA A 27 -11.30 -5.10 5.32
CA ALA A 27 -11.76 -5.29 6.70
C ALA A 27 -13.22 -4.87 6.92
N ASP A 28 -13.74 -3.95 6.09
CA ASP A 28 -15.09 -3.38 6.21
C ASP A 28 -16.10 -3.99 5.21
N ASP A 29 -15.64 -4.51 4.08
CA ASP A 29 -16.50 -5.00 2.99
C ASP A 29 -16.41 -6.51 2.82
N LYS A 30 -17.44 -7.23 3.28
CA LYS A 30 -17.53 -8.70 3.24
C LYS A 30 -17.58 -9.29 1.82
N ARG A 31 -17.72 -8.47 0.78
CA ARG A 31 -17.68 -8.92 -0.61
C ARG A 31 -16.25 -9.19 -1.10
N ILE A 32 -15.23 -8.77 -0.34
CA ILE A 32 -13.85 -9.00 -0.67
C ILE A 32 -13.45 -10.39 -0.21
N GLY A 33 -13.03 -11.24 -1.13
CA GLY A 33 -12.62 -12.63 -0.88
C GLY A 33 -11.12 -12.82 -0.67
N LYS A 34 -10.26 -12.00 -1.29
CA LYS A 34 -8.79 -12.07 -1.15
C LYS A 34 -8.17 -10.67 -1.18
N VAL A 35 -7.04 -10.48 -0.50
CA VAL A 35 -6.29 -9.20 -0.50
C VAL A 35 -4.82 -9.44 -0.79
N ILE A 36 -4.23 -8.56 -1.59
CA ILE A 36 -2.80 -8.56 -1.87
C ILE A 36 -2.24 -7.15 -1.66
N THR A 37 -1.14 -7.02 -0.95
CA THR A 37 -0.38 -5.77 -0.88
C THR A 37 1.00 -5.91 -1.52
N TRP A 38 1.36 -4.96 -2.35
CA TRP A 38 2.68 -4.79 -2.95
C TRP A 38 3.37 -3.61 -2.29
N ALA A 39 4.47 -3.86 -1.55
CA ALA A 39 5.18 -2.81 -0.82
C ALA A 39 4.24 -1.92 0.00
N GLY A 40 3.25 -2.54 0.68
CA GLY A 40 2.18 -1.83 1.38
C GLY A 40 2.66 -1.20 2.69
N VAL A 41 2.06 -0.06 3.05
CA VAL A 41 2.31 0.62 4.32
C VAL A 41 1.52 -0.04 5.45
N SER A 42 2.09 -0.09 6.66
CA SER A 42 1.42 -0.55 7.88
C SER A 42 0.82 0.60 8.70
N ASP A 43 1.18 1.85 8.34
CA ASP A 43 0.71 3.04 9.06
C ASP A 43 0.68 4.25 8.13
N PHE A 44 -0.38 5.04 8.20
CA PHE A 44 -0.48 6.31 7.47
C PHE A 44 0.11 7.48 8.26
N ALA A 45 0.08 7.45 9.59
CA ALA A 45 0.55 8.56 10.42
C ALA A 45 2.03 8.86 10.20
N SER A 46 2.85 7.81 10.08
CA SER A 46 4.29 7.91 9.84
C SER A 46 4.66 8.53 8.48
N ARG A 47 3.68 8.70 7.58
CA ARG A 47 3.87 9.31 6.26
C ARG A 47 3.68 10.82 6.25
N PHE A 48 3.32 11.41 7.38
CA PHE A 48 3.22 12.85 7.54
C PHE A 48 4.47 13.41 8.24
N PRO A 49 4.93 14.60 7.86
CA PRO A 49 6.01 15.25 8.56
C PRO A 49 5.57 15.65 9.98
N GLY A 50 6.54 15.77 10.87
CA GLY A 50 6.33 16.30 12.23
C GLY A 50 7.08 17.62 12.44
N GLY A 51 7.02 18.14 13.69
CA GLY A 51 7.77 19.30 14.12
C GLY A 51 7.54 20.54 13.26
N GLU A 52 8.60 21.30 13.01
CA GLU A 52 8.55 22.58 12.29
C GLU A 52 8.02 22.46 10.86
N ILE A 53 8.28 21.35 10.17
CA ILE A 53 7.79 21.12 8.80
C ILE A 53 6.26 21.04 8.78
N LEU A 54 5.66 20.35 9.75
CA LEU A 54 4.20 20.29 9.86
C LEU A 54 3.60 21.65 10.20
N GLU A 55 4.21 22.40 11.11
CA GLU A 55 3.70 23.74 11.48
C GLU A 55 3.79 24.71 10.30
N GLN A 56 4.87 24.65 9.52
CA GLN A 56 4.98 25.43 8.30
C GLN A 56 3.90 25.04 7.28
N TRP A 57 3.67 23.73 7.08
CA TRP A 57 2.61 23.25 6.18
C TRP A 57 1.21 23.69 6.62
N LYS A 58 0.93 23.70 7.94
CA LYS A 58 -0.33 24.23 8.47
C LYS A 58 -0.50 25.72 8.19
N LYS A 59 0.58 26.48 8.30
CA LYS A 59 0.59 27.94 8.05
C LYS A 59 0.37 28.26 6.57
N ASP A 60 1.05 27.53 5.67
CA ASP A 60 1.02 27.79 4.23
C ASP A 60 -0.19 27.17 3.53
N GLY A 61 -0.83 26.18 4.18
CA GLY A 61 -1.97 25.44 3.64
C GLY A 61 -1.61 24.44 2.53
N VAL A 62 -0.41 24.52 1.96
CA VAL A 62 0.09 23.65 0.90
C VAL A 62 1.60 23.40 1.07
N ALA A 63 2.02 22.17 0.84
CA ALA A 63 3.42 21.79 0.68
C ALA A 63 3.63 21.15 -0.70
N PHE A 64 4.82 21.26 -1.27
CA PHE A 64 5.15 20.63 -2.54
C PHE A 64 6.10 19.45 -2.32
N ILE A 65 5.77 18.30 -2.88
CA ILE A 65 6.60 17.10 -2.85
C ILE A 65 7.05 16.79 -4.27
N THR A 66 8.36 16.66 -4.46
CA THR A 66 8.91 16.27 -5.74
C THR A 66 8.69 14.77 -5.99
N ASN A 67 8.01 14.44 -7.08
CA ASN A 67 7.94 13.06 -7.55
C ASN A 67 9.33 12.64 -8.08
N ALA A 68 10.01 11.74 -7.38
CA ALA A 68 11.36 11.33 -7.71
C ALA A 68 11.49 10.67 -9.11
N ARG A 69 10.39 10.17 -9.68
CA ARG A 69 10.37 9.53 -11.01
C ARG A 69 10.20 10.50 -12.16
N THR A 70 9.43 11.57 -11.94
CA THR A 70 9.05 12.51 -13.01
C THR A 70 9.59 13.93 -12.80
N ASN A 71 10.22 14.20 -11.65
CA ASN A 71 10.63 15.53 -11.17
C ASN A 71 9.46 16.54 -11.06
N GLN A 72 8.23 16.07 -11.13
CA GLN A 72 7.05 16.91 -11.01
C GLN A 72 6.88 17.37 -9.56
N GLN A 73 6.60 18.67 -9.38
CA GLN A 73 6.19 19.23 -8.09
C GLN A 73 4.70 18.93 -7.86
N MET A 74 4.40 18.10 -6.86
CA MET A 74 3.03 17.71 -6.52
C MET A 74 2.55 18.49 -5.31
N PRO A 75 1.46 19.29 -5.42
CA PRO A 75 0.92 20.00 -4.28
C PRO A 75 0.21 19.05 -3.32
N HIS A 76 0.57 19.11 -2.06
CA HIS A 76 -0.11 18.44 -0.96
C HIS A 76 -0.78 19.51 -0.09
N TYR A 77 -2.08 19.62 -0.19
CA TYR A 77 -2.86 20.54 0.62
C TYR A 77 -2.99 20.03 2.05
N ILE A 78 -3.01 20.92 3.05
CA ILE A 78 -3.08 20.59 4.47
C ILE A 78 -4.32 19.78 4.83
N GLN A 79 -5.39 19.86 4.04
CA GLN A 79 -6.59 19.06 4.19
C GLN A 79 -6.32 17.55 4.19
N LEU A 80 -5.26 17.09 3.50
CA LEU A 80 -4.84 15.69 3.55
C LEU A 80 -4.51 15.26 4.99
N PHE A 81 -3.72 16.07 5.71
CA PHE A 81 -3.36 15.82 7.10
C PHE A 81 -4.57 16.01 8.04
N THR A 82 -5.32 17.09 7.86
CA THR A 82 -6.49 17.40 8.71
C THR A 82 -7.52 16.29 8.61
N LYS A 83 -7.85 15.84 7.39
CA LYS A 83 -8.81 14.75 7.18
C LYS A 83 -8.29 13.40 7.71
N PHE A 84 -6.98 13.14 7.61
CA PHE A 84 -6.40 11.99 8.26
C PHE A 84 -6.61 12.05 9.79
N LYS A 85 -6.29 13.17 10.43
CA LYS A 85 -6.45 13.33 11.89
C LYS A 85 -7.90 13.21 12.37
N GLU A 86 -8.85 13.77 11.62
CA GLU A 86 -10.28 13.64 11.90
C GLU A 86 -10.77 12.18 11.84
N ASN A 87 -10.10 11.33 11.04
CA ASN A 87 -10.51 9.96 10.76
C ASN A 87 -9.47 8.93 11.22
N GLU A 88 -8.50 9.29 12.04
CA GLU A 88 -7.34 8.47 12.41
C GLU A 88 -7.74 7.08 12.93
N ASN A 89 -8.79 7.00 13.73
CA ASN A 89 -9.30 5.74 14.27
C ASN A 89 -9.85 4.81 13.19
N SER A 90 -10.56 5.35 12.20
CA SER A 90 -11.14 4.57 11.09
C SER A 90 -10.09 4.23 10.02
N LEU A 91 -9.00 4.99 9.98
CA LEU A 91 -7.87 4.79 9.07
C LEU A 91 -6.73 3.97 9.70
N ASN A 92 -6.99 3.28 10.81
CA ASN A 92 -6.02 2.46 11.51
C ASN A 92 -5.83 1.10 10.80
N ILE A 93 -4.68 0.93 10.13
CA ILE A 93 -4.36 -0.27 9.35
C ILE A 93 -4.17 -1.48 10.26
N GLU A 94 -3.56 -1.34 11.44
CA GLU A 94 -3.38 -2.44 12.39
C GLU A 94 -4.72 -3.04 12.79
N ASN A 95 -5.68 -2.19 13.18
CA ASN A 95 -7.04 -2.63 13.53
C ASN A 95 -7.75 -3.31 12.35
N ALA A 96 -7.55 -2.82 11.13
CA ALA A 96 -8.11 -3.43 9.93
C ALA A 96 -7.52 -4.82 9.69
N VAL A 97 -6.18 -4.94 9.71
CA VAL A 97 -5.48 -6.22 9.46
C VAL A 97 -5.85 -7.27 10.51
N LYS A 98 -5.96 -6.90 11.78
CA LYS A 98 -6.41 -7.81 12.86
C LYS A 98 -7.86 -8.32 12.66
N LYS A 99 -8.69 -7.58 11.94
CA LYS A 99 -10.07 -7.97 11.62
C LYS A 99 -10.22 -8.77 10.33
N LEU A 100 -9.18 -8.85 9.49
CA LEU A 100 -9.25 -9.59 8.24
C LEU A 100 -9.44 -11.09 8.50
N THR A 101 -10.48 -11.65 7.89
CA THR A 101 -10.79 -13.08 7.91
C THR A 101 -10.58 -13.77 6.57
N VAL A 102 -10.17 -13.00 5.56
CA VAL A 102 -9.91 -13.48 4.20
C VAL A 102 -8.41 -13.75 3.99
N PRO A 103 -8.03 -14.62 3.06
CA PRO A 103 -6.64 -14.82 2.67
C PRO A 103 -5.95 -13.49 2.29
N TYR A 104 -4.75 -13.29 2.83
CA TYR A 104 -3.96 -12.08 2.63
C TYR A 104 -2.53 -12.41 2.20
N LEU A 105 -2.10 -11.87 1.05
CA LEU A 105 -0.73 -12.01 0.53
C LEU A 105 0.00 -10.67 0.61
N ILE A 106 1.18 -10.68 1.24
CA ILE A 106 2.07 -9.54 1.37
C ILE A 106 3.29 -9.79 0.48
N LEU A 107 3.51 -8.94 -0.51
CA LEU A 107 4.68 -8.97 -1.40
C LEU A 107 5.53 -7.73 -1.15
N HIS A 108 6.80 -7.90 -0.78
CA HIS A 108 7.66 -6.79 -0.39
C HIS A 108 9.10 -6.97 -0.87
N GLY A 109 9.74 -5.88 -1.29
CA GLY A 109 11.14 -5.85 -1.65
C GLY A 109 12.03 -5.60 -0.42
N LYS A 110 13.09 -6.39 -0.25
CA LYS A 110 14.03 -6.19 0.87
C LYS A 110 14.85 -4.91 0.76
N LYS A 111 15.03 -4.41 -0.48
CA LYS A 111 15.74 -3.16 -0.79
C LYS A 111 14.79 -1.97 -0.97
N ASP A 112 13.58 -2.05 -0.42
CA ASP A 112 12.62 -0.95 -0.45
C ASP A 112 13.03 0.14 0.55
N GLU A 113 13.53 1.27 0.03
CA GLU A 113 13.92 2.44 0.82
C GLU A 113 12.75 3.41 1.07
N THR A 114 11.62 3.23 0.36
CA THR A 114 10.43 4.07 0.50
C THR A 114 9.49 3.57 1.58
N VAL A 115 9.25 2.26 1.59
CA VAL A 115 8.47 1.55 2.61
C VAL A 115 9.36 0.42 3.14
N PRO A 116 9.98 0.60 4.31
CA PRO A 116 10.91 -0.39 4.86
C PRO A 116 10.26 -1.75 5.08
N LEU A 117 11.04 -2.85 4.94
CA LEU A 117 10.55 -4.22 5.10
C LEU A 117 9.83 -4.46 6.43
N GLN A 118 10.22 -3.75 7.49
CA GLN A 118 9.58 -3.80 8.81
C GLN A 118 8.08 -3.50 8.76
N GLU A 119 7.60 -2.75 7.77
CA GLU A 119 6.16 -2.51 7.59
C GLU A 119 5.44 -3.79 7.16
N ALA A 120 6.02 -4.56 6.25
CA ALA A 120 5.48 -5.86 5.84
C ALA A 120 5.52 -6.89 6.99
N GLU A 121 6.59 -6.88 7.79
CA GLU A 121 6.74 -7.74 8.96
C GLU A 121 5.66 -7.42 10.01
N LYS A 122 5.35 -6.13 10.27
CA LYS A 122 4.22 -5.72 11.12
C LYS A 122 2.89 -6.23 10.57
N LEU A 123 2.61 -5.98 9.29
CA LEU A 123 1.38 -6.47 8.65
C LEU A 123 1.22 -7.99 8.82
N LYS A 124 2.30 -8.76 8.63
CA LYS A 124 2.29 -10.22 8.86
C LYS A 124 2.04 -10.57 10.32
N SER A 125 2.66 -9.85 11.26
CA SER A 125 2.54 -10.13 12.69
C SER A 125 1.13 -9.90 13.26
N TRP A 126 0.31 -9.09 12.60
CA TRP A 126 -1.05 -8.78 13.01
C TRP A 126 -2.12 -9.74 12.50
N ASN A 127 -1.76 -10.64 11.58
CA ASN A 127 -2.73 -11.58 11.00
C ASN A 127 -2.07 -12.91 10.64
N ASP A 128 -2.49 -13.98 11.32
CA ASP A 128 -1.95 -15.33 11.12
C ASP A 128 -2.27 -15.90 9.72
N LEU A 129 -3.36 -15.47 9.10
CA LEU A 129 -3.75 -15.85 7.74
C LEU A 129 -2.89 -15.21 6.67
N ALA A 130 -2.15 -14.12 6.99
CA ALA A 130 -1.30 -13.44 6.04
C ALA A 130 -0.11 -14.31 5.63
N GLN A 131 0.22 -14.30 4.34
CA GLN A 131 1.43 -14.88 3.79
C GLN A 131 2.39 -13.78 3.38
N LEU A 132 3.63 -13.81 3.86
CA LEU A 132 4.67 -12.85 3.48
C LEU A 132 5.64 -13.50 2.48
N LYS A 133 5.85 -12.87 1.34
CA LYS A 133 6.89 -13.17 0.35
C LYS A 133 7.81 -11.96 0.21
N VAL A 134 9.08 -12.14 0.52
CA VAL A 134 10.11 -11.11 0.41
C VAL A 134 10.99 -11.40 -0.79
N LEU A 135 11.22 -10.40 -1.63
CA LEU A 135 12.15 -10.47 -2.76
C LEU A 135 13.45 -9.75 -2.37
N ASP A 136 14.56 -10.50 -2.28
CA ASP A 136 15.83 -10.00 -1.73
C ASP A 136 16.44 -8.81 -2.47
N GLN A 137 16.23 -8.71 -3.78
CA GLN A 137 16.81 -7.64 -4.60
C GLN A 137 15.83 -6.54 -4.97
N ALA A 138 14.53 -6.75 -4.74
CA ALA A 138 13.49 -5.83 -5.18
C ALA A 138 13.48 -4.53 -4.35
N ASN A 139 13.27 -3.42 -5.07
CA ASN A 139 13.01 -2.09 -4.53
C ASN A 139 11.50 -1.81 -4.44
N HIS A 140 11.12 -0.57 -4.10
CA HIS A 140 9.72 -0.14 -3.94
C HIS A 140 8.86 -0.33 -5.19
N THR A 141 9.43 -0.25 -6.37
CA THR A 141 8.73 -0.38 -7.67
C THR A 141 8.95 -1.71 -8.35
N PHE A 142 9.62 -2.66 -7.67
CA PHE A 142 9.95 -3.98 -8.21
C PHE A 142 10.70 -3.91 -9.54
N GLY A 143 11.62 -2.94 -9.65
CA GLY A 143 12.46 -2.73 -10.84
C GLY A 143 11.82 -1.87 -11.92
N SER A 144 10.54 -1.49 -11.79
CA SER A 144 9.91 -0.63 -12.81
C SER A 144 10.36 0.83 -12.68
N SER A 145 10.43 1.52 -13.82
CA SER A 145 10.78 2.94 -13.94
C SER A 145 9.80 3.69 -14.85
N GLN A 146 9.90 5.02 -14.85
CA GLN A 146 9.11 5.90 -15.71
C GLN A 146 10.05 6.81 -16.49
N PRO A 147 10.01 6.84 -17.84
CA PRO A 147 9.21 5.97 -18.70
C PRO A 147 9.72 4.52 -18.72
N TRP A 148 8.85 3.57 -19.00
CA TRP A 148 9.22 2.18 -19.28
C TRP A 148 9.30 1.98 -20.78
N THR A 149 10.45 1.53 -21.27
CA THR A 149 10.74 1.41 -22.71
C THR A 149 10.91 -0.03 -23.20
N GLU A 150 10.95 -0.98 -22.26
CA GLU A 150 11.13 -2.39 -22.58
C GLU A 150 9.78 -3.07 -22.92
N ASN A 151 9.86 -4.13 -23.72
CA ASN A 151 8.67 -4.93 -24.08
C ASN A 151 8.27 -5.94 -23.00
N GLU A 152 9.16 -6.22 -22.05
CA GLU A 152 8.93 -7.18 -20.96
C GLU A 152 8.93 -6.48 -19.60
N LEU A 153 8.24 -7.07 -18.64
CA LEU A 153 8.27 -6.59 -17.26
C LEU A 153 9.65 -6.82 -16.64
N PRO A 154 10.09 -5.95 -15.71
CA PRO A 154 11.25 -6.24 -14.87
C PRO A 154 11.08 -7.57 -14.14
N ASN A 155 12.19 -8.27 -13.89
CA ASN A 155 12.17 -9.60 -13.28
C ASN A 155 11.41 -9.63 -11.94
N ASP A 156 11.67 -8.66 -11.05
CA ASP A 156 11.01 -8.62 -9.75
C ASP A 156 9.51 -8.32 -9.90
N LEU A 157 9.12 -7.44 -10.83
CA LEU A 157 7.71 -7.16 -11.11
C LEU A 157 7.00 -8.38 -11.69
N LYS A 158 7.65 -9.14 -12.58
CA LYS A 158 7.12 -10.39 -13.11
C LYS A 158 6.88 -11.41 -11.98
N LEU A 159 7.84 -11.56 -11.06
CA LEU A 159 7.71 -12.47 -9.93
C LEU A 159 6.50 -12.12 -9.04
N ILE A 160 6.28 -10.83 -8.70
CA ILE A 160 5.13 -10.47 -7.88
C ILE A 160 3.80 -10.61 -8.61
N VAL A 161 3.78 -10.43 -9.93
CA VAL A 161 2.59 -10.73 -10.75
C VAL A 161 2.30 -12.25 -10.70
N ASP A 162 3.31 -13.10 -10.89
CA ASP A 162 3.16 -14.55 -10.85
C ASP A 162 2.69 -15.03 -9.46
N PHE A 163 3.28 -14.51 -8.37
CA PHE A 163 2.80 -14.79 -7.00
C PHE A 163 1.36 -14.35 -6.79
N SER A 164 0.99 -13.20 -7.33
CA SER A 164 -0.38 -12.69 -7.22
C SER A 164 -1.36 -13.55 -7.98
N LEU A 165 -1.07 -13.94 -9.22
CA LEU A 165 -1.92 -14.82 -10.03
C LEU A 165 -2.12 -16.19 -9.38
N ASN A 166 -1.02 -16.80 -8.88
CA ASN A 166 -1.09 -18.08 -8.16
C ASN A 166 -1.90 -18.00 -6.87
N PHE A 167 -1.89 -16.85 -6.19
CA PHE A 167 -2.69 -16.66 -4.98
C PHE A 167 -4.17 -16.40 -5.29
N LEU A 168 -4.47 -15.82 -6.43
CA LEU A 168 -5.84 -15.52 -6.86
C LEU A 168 -6.56 -16.75 -7.46
N SER A 169 -5.83 -17.66 -8.09
CA SER A 169 -6.35 -18.96 -8.52
C SER A 169 -6.75 -19.82 -7.32
#